data_fd6a6a87c8a65183c6c056e1d85b2749
#
_entry.id   fd6a6a87c8a65183c6c056e1d85b2749
#
_cell.length_a   1.000
_cell.length_b   1.000
_cell.length_c   1.000
_cell.angle_alpha   90.00
_cell.angle_beta   90.00
_cell.angle_gamma   90.00
#
_symmetry.space_group_name_H-M   'P 1'
#
loop_
_entity.id
_entity.type
_entity.pdbx_description
1 polymer ?
#
loop_
_entity_poly.entity_id
_entity_poly.type
_entity_poly.pdbx_seq_one_letter_code
_entity_poly.pdbx_strand_id
1 'polypeptide(L)'
;MNNRFYQDSTSNDHKIWVPKKNAFTGNIYLLISPKVASAGSLFAAMVAGNENTIVIGEETMGGYYGHNGHNSLQYKLPKSKLETTFSIVNLEQDVPIKPNQLYNRGIIPDYDVTQSYEDFLTHKDTQMEFTLRYIDKKI
;
A
#
# COMPACT_ATOMS: atom_id res chain seq x y z
N MET A 1 24.01 -1.07 23.97
CA MET A 1 23.21 -2.22 23.52
C MET A 1 22.12 -1.69 22.59
N ASN A 2 22.02 -2.25 21.40
CA ASN A 2 20.99 -1.85 20.45
C ASN A 2 19.68 -2.54 20.89
N ASN A 3 18.76 -1.81 21.53
CA ASN A 3 17.50 -2.35 22.04
C ASN A 3 16.47 -2.62 20.90
N ARG A 4 16.93 -3.12 19.76
CA ARG A 4 16.06 -3.51 18.66
C ARG A 4 15.87 -5.02 18.69
N PHE A 5 14.62 -5.43 18.62
CA PHE A 5 14.24 -6.83 18.43
C PHE A 5 14.05 -7.05 16.93
N TYR A 6 14.65 -8.09 16.41
CA TYR A 6 14.54 -8.49 15.03
C TYR A 6 13.72 -9.77 14.95
N GLN A 7 12.97 -9.92 13.88
CA GLN A 7 12.29 -11.16 13.58
C GLN A 7 13.32 -12.26 13.29
N ASP A 8 12.98 -13.51 13.64
CA ASP A 8 13.83 -14.66 13.35
C ASP A 8 14.08 -14.77 11.85
N SER A 9 15.35 -14.91 11.45
CA SER A 9 15.75 -15.00 10.05
C SER A 9 15.19 -16.24 9.33
N THR A 10 14.69 -17.23 10.07
CA THR A 10 14.00 -18.41 9.52
C THR A 10 12.52 -18.19 9.24
N SER A 11 11.98 -17.02 9.59
CA SER A 11 10.59 -16.68 9.31
C SER A 11 10.29 -16.74 7.81
N ASN A 12 9.09 -17.19 7.46
CA ASN A 12 8.59 -17.16 6.07
C ASN A 12 8.48 -15.75 5.49
N ASP A 13 8.45 -14.72 6.33
CA ASP A 13 8.37 -13.32 5.91
C ASP A 13 9.66 -12.84 5.24
N HIS A 14 10.78 -13.51 5.50
CA HIS A 14 12.08 -13.27 4.83
C HIS A 14 12.29 -14.09 3.58
N LYS A 15 11.31 -14.91 3.19
CA LYS A 15 11.46 -15.80 2.03
C LYS A 15 11.35 -15.00 0.74
N ILE A 16 12.37 -15.14 -0.11
CA ILE A 16 12.32 -14.60 -1.47
C ILE A 16 11.40 -15.47 -2.33
N TRP A 17 10.37 -14.86 -2.89
CA TRP A 17 9.44 -15.49 -3.80
C TRP A 17 9.79 -15.13 -5.23
N VAL A 18 10.03 -16.14 -6.07
CA VAL A 18 10.30 -15.94 -7.49
C VAL A 18 9.01 -16.08 -8.31
N PRO A 19 8.84 -15.31 -9.39
CA PRO A 19 7.68 -15.45 -10.28
C PRO A 19 7.56 -16.87 -10.84
N LYS A 20 6.35 -17.40 -10.91
CA LYS A 20 6.08 -18.69 -11.55
C LYS A 20 6.18 -18.57 -13.06
N LYS A 21 6.40 -19.71 -13.76
CA LYS A 21 6.51 -19.77 -15.22
C LYS A 21 5.32 -19.09 -15.96
N ASN A 22 4.14 -19.12 -15.37
CA ASN A 22 2.91 -18.54 -15.92
C ASN A 22 2.53 -17.21 -15.23
N ALA A 23 3.49 -16.48 -14.65
CA ALA A 23 3.23 -15.16 -14.10
C ALA A 23 2.78 -14.20 -15.21
N PHE A 24 1.87 -13.30 -14.87
CA PHE A 24 1.43 -12.26 -15.80
C PHE A 24 2.57 -11.28 -16.08
N THR A 25 2.79 -10.97 -17.35
CA THR A 25 3.87 -10.09 -17.81
C THR A 25 3.37 -8.86 -18.58
N GLY A 26 2.06 -8.67 -18.64
CA GLY A 26 1.45 -7.51 -19.32
C GLY A 26 1.43 -6.26 -18.41
N ASN A 27 0.91 -5.16 -18.96
CA ASN A 27 0.74 -3.93 -18.21
C ASN A 27 -0.34 -4.07 -17.13
N ILE A 28 -0.09 -3.50 -15.96
CA ILE A 28 -1.00 -3.47 -14.82
C ILE A 28 -1.42 -2.02 -14.59
N TYR A 29 -2.70 -1.78 -14.43
CA TYR A 29 -3.27 -0.50 -14.04
C TYR A 29 -3.87 -0.66 -12.65
N LEU A 30 -3.15 -0.15 -11.65
CA LEU A 30 -3.53 -0.30 -10.25
C LEU A 30 -4.33 0.92 -9.80
N LEU A 31 -5.61 0.71 -9.50
CA LEU A 31 -6.47 1.75 -8.94
C LEU A 31 -6.34 1.77 -7.43
N ILE A 32 -6.03 2.94 -6.88
CA ILE A 32 -5.84 3.14 -5.44
C ILE A 32 -6.68 4.29 -4.91
N SER A 33 -6.98 4.24 -3.62
CA SER A 33 -7.73 5.29 -2.93
C SER A 33 -7.29 5.43 -1.47
N PRO A 34 -7.69 6.51 -0.76
CA PRO A 34 -7.40 6.70 0.65
C PRO A 34 -7.96 5.59 1.58
N LYS A 35 -8.82 4.72 1.06
CA LYS A 35 -9.37 3.58 1.82
C LYS A 35 -8.45 2.35 1.82
N VAL A 36 -7.41 2.35 0.98
CA VAL A 36 -6.45 1.24 0.90
C VAL A 36 -5.50 1.31 2.10
N ALA A 37 -5.53 0.28 2.95
CA ALA A 37 -4.73 0.21 4.16
C ALA A 37 -4.34 -1.25 4.50
N SER A 38 -3.45 -1.43 5.48
CA SER A 38 -3.04 -2.73 6.03
C SER A 38 -2.61 -3.72 4.92
N ALA A 39 -3.15 -4.93 4.90
CA ALA A 39 -2.83 -5.93 3.89
C ALA A 39 -3.08 -5.44 2.45
N GLY A 40 -4.08 -4.58 2.24
CA GLY A 40 -4.34 -3.95 0.96
C GLY A 40 -3.20 -3.04 0.50
N SER A 41 -2.61 -2.26 1.40
CA SER A 41 -1.45 -1.43 1.07
C SER A 41 -0.17 -2.24 0.87
N LEU A 42 0.02 -3.34 1.62
CA LEU A 42 1.15 -4.25 1.37
C LEU A 42 1.09 -4.84 -0.04
N PHE A 43 -0.07 -5.37 -0.43
CA PHE A 43 -0.29 -5.88 -1.78
C PHE A 43 -0.09 -4.79 -2.84
N ALA A 44 -0.71 -3.63 -2.64
CA ALA A 44 -0.63 -2.52 -3.58
C ALA A 44 0.80 -1.99 -3.75
N ALA A 45 1.60 -1.94 -2.67
CA ALA A 45 3.00 -1.54 -2.73
C ALA A 45 3.86 -2.53 -3.52
N MET A 46 3.64 -3.85 -3.33
CA MET A 46 4.33 -4.88 -4.13
C MET A 46 3.98 -4.76 -5.61
N VAL A 47 2.70 -4.54 -5.94
CA VAL A 47 2.27 -4.37 -7.34
C VAL A 47 2.81 -3.07 -7.92
N ALA A 48 2.70 -1.95 -7.20
CA ALA A 48 3.23 -0.65 -7.61
C ALA A 48 4.76 -0.63 -7.79
N GLY A 49 5.47 -1.57 -7.16
CA GLY A 49 6.92 -1.75 -7.32
C GLY A 49 7.34 -2.32 -8.67
N ASN A 50 6.43 -2.88 -9.48
CA ASN A 50 6.79 -3.44 -10.79
C ASN A 50 6.85 -2.35 -11.87
N GLU A 51 7.82 -2.47 -12.77
CA GLU A 51 8.05 -1.50 -13.86
C GLU A 51 6.89 -1.41 -14.86
N ASN A 52 6.10 -2.48 -15.00
CA ASN A 52 4.95 -2.54 -15.89
C ASN A 52 3.63 -2.12 -15.22
N THR A 53 3.71 -1.51 -14.02
CA THR A 53 2.53 -1.02 -13.29
C THR A 53 2.41 0.49 -13.39
N ILE A 54 1.22 0.94 -13.73
CA ILE A 54 0.80 2.34 -13.65
C ILE A 54 -0.21 2.46 -12.51
N VAL A 55 0.05 3.37 -11.59
CA VAL A 55 -0.76 3.59 -10.40
C VAL A 55 -1.64 4.82 -10.60
N ILE A 56 -2.94 4.66 -10.47
CA ILE A 56 -3.95 5.70 -10.75
C ILE A 56 -4.88 5.85 -9.56
N GLY A 57 -5.23 7.07 -9.21
CA GLY A 57 -6.18 7.36 -8.14
C GLY A 57 -5.64 8.32 -7.11
N GLU A 58 -5.89 8.07 -5.84
CA GLU A 58 -5.48 8.94 -4.74
C GLU A 58 -4.54 8.18 -3.78
N GLU A 59 -3.64 8.92 -3.12
CA GLU A 59 -2.70 8.35 -2.16
C GLU A 59 -3.39 7.43 -1.14
N THR A 60 -2.80 6.26 -0.89
CA THR A 60 -3.33 5.30 0.06
C THR A 60 -3.13 5.74 1.52
N MET A 61 -3.99 5.29 2.43
CA MET A 61 -3.78 5.46 3.87
C MET A 61 -2.58 4.65 4.38
N GLY A 62 -2.38 3.44 3.86
CA GLY A 62 -1.28 2.57 4.28
C GLY A 62 0.01 2.87 3.53
N GLY A 63 1.14 2.76 4.24
CA GLY A 63 2.47 3.14 3.73
C GLY A 63 2.97 2.25 2.59
N TYR A 64 3.76 2.85 1.70
CA TYR A 64 4.45 2.13 0.62
C TYR A 64 5.62 1.30 1.16
N TYR A 65 6.49 1.88 2.00
CA TYR A 65 7.69 1.21 2.51
C TYR A 65 7.45 0.33 3.72
N GLY A 66 6.24 0.32 4.27
CA GLY A 66 5.92 -0.49 5.41
C GLY A 66 4.86 0.11 6.32
N HIS A 67 4.64 -0.54 7.45
CA HIS A 67 3.66 -0.12 8.45
C HIS A 67 4.00 -0.69 9.84
N ASN A 68 3.31 -0.20 10.85
CA ASN A 68 3.50 -0.63 12.24
C ASN A 68 2.28 -1.40 12.82
N GLY A 69 1.36 -1.85 11.99
CA GLY A 69 0.11 -2.50 12.44
C GLY A 69 0.20 -4.03 12.67
N HIS A 70 1.39 -4.64 12.60
CA HIS A 70 1.50 -6.10 12.58
C HIS A 70 1.29 -6.73 13.96
N ASN A 71 2.08 -6.34 14.97
CA ASN A 71 1.96 -6.85 16.33
C ASN A 71 1.67 -5.71 17.29
N SER A 72 0.57 -5.82 18.02
CA SER A 72 0.18 -4.82 18.99
C SER A 72 0.22 -5.36 20.42
N LEU A 73 0.60 -4.50 21.36
CA LEU A 73 0.38 -4.70 22.78
C LEU A 73 -0.82 -3.89 23.24
N GLN A 74 -1.62 -4.49 24.05
CA GLN A 74 -2.70 -3.84 24.78
C GLN A 74 -2.29 -3.63 26.22
N TYR A 75 -2.40 -2.39 26.68
CA TYR A 75 -2.08 -2.03 28.06
C TYR A 75 -3.28 -1.37 28.72
N LYS A 76 -3.64 -1.89 29.90
CA LYS A 76 -4.74 -1.36 30.72
C LYS A 76 -4.17 -0.58 31.90
N LEU A 77 -4.51 0.69 31.97
CA LEU A 77 -4.10 1.56 33.09
C LEU A 77 -4.71 1.08 34.41
N PRO A 78 -3.90 0.89 35.46
CA PRO A 78 -4.36 0.19 36.67
C PRO A 78 -5.42 0.96 37.47
N LYS A 79 -5.40 2.31 37.41
CA LYS A 79 -6.36 3.17 38.14
C LYS A 79 -7.58 3.50 37.31
N SER A 80 -7.40 4.13 36.16
CA SER A 80 -8.50 4.59 35.30
C SER A 80 -9.19 3.48 34.51
N LYS A 81 -8.55 2.29 34.41
CA LYS A 81 -9.01 1.16 33.58
C LYS A 81 -9.07 1.46 32.07
N LEU A 82 -8.63 2.63 31.65
CA LEU A 82 -8.50 2.93 30.22
C LEU A 82 -7.53 1.96 29.57
N GLU A 83 -7.87 1.53 28.36
CA GLU A 83 -7.05 0.64 27.54
C GLU A 83 -6.41 1.43 26.41
N THR A 84 -5.15 1.17 26.15
CA THR A 84 -4.41 1.70 24.99
C THR A 84 -3.76 0.56 24.25
N THR A 85 -3.77 0.66 22.92
CA THR A 85 -3.13 -0.31 22.03
C THR A 85 -2.06 0.41 21.23
N PHE A 86 -0.87 -0.16 21.18
CA PHE A 86 0.24 0.35 20.38
C PHE A 86 1.03 -0.79 19.74
N SER A 87 1.57 -0.54 18.57
CA SER A 87 2.43 -1.51 17.91
C SER A 87 3.81 -1.54 18.52
N ILE A 88 4.38 -2.73 18.59
CA ILE A 88 5.77 -2.97 19.01
C ILE A 88 6.69 -3.30 17.83
N VAL A 89 6.14 -3.31 16.62
CA VAL A 89 6.84 -3.69 15.39
C VAL A 89 6.78 -2.55 14.38
N ASN A 90 7.91 -2.24 13.78
CA ASN A 90 8.00 -1.49 12.54
C ASN A 90 8.31 -2.50 11.44
N LEU A 91 7.34 -2.77 10.57
CA LEU A 91 7.52 -3.66 9.43
C LEU A 91 7.99 -2.84 8.24
N GLU A 92 9.16 -3.16 7.75
CA GLU A 92 9.70 -2.60 6.50
C GLU A 92 9.45 -3.58 5.36
N GLN A 93 8.88 -3.09 4.28
CA GLN A 93 8.55 -3.89 3.11
C GLN A 93 9.68 -3.82 2.08
N ASP A 94 10.06 -4.98 1.56
CA ASP A 94 11.07 -5.07 0.48
C ASP A 94 10.43 -4.69 -0.85
N VAL A 95 10.45 -3.40 -1.15
CA VAL A 95 9.93 -2.79 -2.38
C VAL A 95 10.97 -1.85 -2.99
N PRO A 96 10.97 -1.63 -4.31
CA PRO A 96 11.90 -0.72 -4.96
C PRO A 96 11.78 0.71 -4.43
N ILE A 97 12.93 1.38 -4.28
CA ILE A 97 12.97 2.81 -3.95
C ILE A 97 12.51 3.61 -5.17
N LYS A 98 11.48 4.42 -4.99
CA LYS A 98 10.95 5.32 -6.03
C LYS A 98 11.32 6.77 -5.71
N PRO A 99 11.77 7.58 -6.69
CA PRO A 99 12.23 8.95 -6.45
C PRO A 99 11.20 9.87 -5.79
N ASN A 100 9.93 9.72 -6.16
CA ASN A 100 8.83 10.55 -5.67
C ASN A 100 8.06 9.93 -4.50
N GLN A 101 8.45 8.73 -4.07
CA GLN A 101 7.81 8.03 -2.98
C GLN A 101 8.52 8.32 -1.67
N LEU A 102 7.91 9.14 -0.83
CA LEU A 102 8.48 9.53 0.45
C LEU A 102 8.22 8.48 1.54
N TYR A 103 9.16 8.38 2.50
CA TYR A 103 8.94 7.62 3.72
C TYR A 103 7.77 8.21 4.51
N ASN A 104 7.06 7.35 5.25
CA ASN A 104 5.89 7.70 6.06
C ASN A 104 4.70 8.26 5.25
N ARG A 105 4.67 8.01 3.94
CA ARG A 105 3.55 8.34 3.07
C ARG A 105 2.92 7.05 2.53
N GLY A 106 1.66 7.16 2.12
CA GLY A 106 0.97 6.14 1.35
C GLY A 106 1.62 5.90 0.00
N ILE A 107 1.04 5.03 -0.81
CA ILE A 107 1.44 4.85 -2.20
C ILE A 107 0.99 6.10 -2.97
N ILE A 108 1.95 6.83 -3.52
CA ILE A 108 1.68 8.01 -4.34
C ILE A 108 1.36 7.55 -5.76
N PRO A 109 0.20 7.92 -6.33
CA PRO A 109 -0.15 7.52 -7.68
C PRO A 109 0.71 8.20 -8.74
N ASP A 110 0.87 7.57 -9.89
CA ASP A 110 1.49 8.18 -11.08
C ASP A 110 0.54 9.22 -11.71
N TYR A 111 -0.77 8.97 -11.60
CA TYR A 111 -1.83 9.89 -12.00
C TYR A 111 -2.79 10.10 -10.83
N ASP A 112 -2.81 11.33 -10.30
CA ASP A 112 -3.76 11.71 -9.25
C ASP A 112 -5.14 11.95 -9.86
N VAL A 113 -6.08 11.06 -9.53
CA VAL A 113 -7.45 11.06 -10.05
C VAL A 113 -8.43 10.88 -8.92
N THR A 114 -9.05 11.99 -8.52
CA THR A 114 -10.08 12.01 -7.47
C THR A 114 -11.47 11.77 -8.06
N GLN A 115 -12.31 11.01 -7.34
CA GLN A 115 -13.73 10.83 -7.69
C GLN A 115 -14.44 12.18 -7.74
N SER A 116 -15.00 12.55 -8.90
CA SER A 116 -15.78 13.78 -9.00
C SER A 116 -17.15 13.67 -8.32
N TYR A 117 -17.68 14.80 -7.85
CA TYR A 117 -19.00 14.82 -7.21
C TYR A 117 -20.12 14.44 -8.19
N GLU A 118 -20.03 14.93 -9.41
CA GLU A 118 -21.00 14.66 -10.48
C GLU A 118 -20.99 13.17 -10.87
N ASP A 119 -19.80 12.57 -11.02
CA ASP A 119 -19.68 11.15 -11.32
C ASP A 119 -20.18 10.30 -10.15
N PHE A 120 -19.87 10.71 -8.91
CA PHE A 120 -20.39 10.03 -7.73
C PHE A 120 -21.94 10.01 -7.71
N LEU A 121 -22.59 11.13 -7.98
CA LEU A 121 -24.05 11.22 -8.02
C LEU A 121 -24.67 10.39 -9.15
N THR A 122 -23.96 10.24 -10.26
CA THR A 122 -24.41 9.47 -11.43
C THR A 122 -23.94 8.03 -11.44
N HIS A 123 -23.33 7.57 -10.34
CA HIS A 123 -22.77 6.21 -10.18
C HIS A 123 -21.71 5.85 -11.23
N LYS A 124 -20.96 6.83 -11.70
CA LYS A 124 -19.80 6.62 -12.56
C LYS A 124 -18.52 6.54 -11.71
N ASP A 125 -17.58 5.73 -12.15
CA ASP A 125 -16.26 5.61 -11.55
C ASP A 125 -15.25 6.47 -12.32
N THR A 126 -14.92 7.66 -11.78
CA THR A 126 -13.99 8.60 -12.43
C THR A 126 -12.61 7.97 -12.67
N GLN A 127 -12.11 7.17 -11.74
CA GLN A 127 -10.80 6.53 -11.87
C GLN A 127 -10.81 5.46 -12.97
N MET A 128 -11.86 4.65 -13.03
CA MET A 128 -12.02 3.64 -14.09
C MET A 128 -12.14 4.31 -15.46
N GLU A 129 -12.97 5.35 -15.58
CA GLU A 129 -13.15 6.10 -16.82
C GLU A 129 -11.83 6.74 -17.31
N PHE A 130 -11.07 7.31 -16.38
CA PHE A 130 -9.73 7.82 -16.71
C PHE A 130 -8.83 6.69 -17.22
N THR A 131 -8.80 5.56 -16.51
CA THR A 131 -7.94 4.42 -16.83
C THR A 131 -8.26 3.85 -18.22
N LEU A 132 -9.54 3.70 -18.55
CA LEU A 132 -9.96 3.22 -19.88
C LEU A 132 -9.52 4.17 -20.99
N ARG A 133 -9.68 5.49 -20.80
CA ARG A 133 -9.18 6.49 -21.76
C ARG A 133 -7.66 6.44 -21.92
N TYR A 134 -6.96 6.24 -20.80
CA TYR A 134 -5.50 6.10 -20.83
C TYR A 134 -5.06 4.88 -21.64
N ILE A 135 -5.69 3.72 -21.43
CA ILE A 135 -5.42 2.49 -22.20
C ILE A 135 -5.69 2.71 -23.69
N ASP A 136 -6.78 3.39 -24.02
CA ASP A 136 -7.15 3.72 -25.40
C ASP A 136 -6.28 4.82 -26.03
N LYS A 137 -5.29 5.35 -25.31
CA LYS A 137 -4.42 6.46 -25.76
C LYS A 137 -5.20 7.72 -26.17
N LYS A 138 -6.27 8.02 -25.45
CA LYS A 138 -7.11 9.21 -25.66
C LYS A 138 -6.83 10.35 -24.68
N ILE A 139 -5.77 10.23 -23.93
CA ILE A 139 -5.21 11.23 -23.00
C ILE A 139 -3.73 11.39 -23.29
#